data_5a58cc3a2d0c63a99eea5f3d6482a763
#
_entry.id   5a58cc3a2d0c63a99eea5f3d6482a763
#
_cell.length_a   1.000
_cell.length_b   1.000
_cell.length_c   1.000
_cell.angle_alpha   90.00
_cell.angle_beta   90.00
_cell.angle_gamma   90.00
#
_symmetry.space_group_name_H-M   'P 1'
#
loop_
_entity.id
_entity.type
_entity.pdbx_description
1 polymer ?
#
loop_
_entity_poly.entity_id
_entity_poly.type
_entity_poly.pdbx_seq_one_letter_code
_entity_poly.pdbx_strand_id
1 'polypeptide(L)'
;MEHQSLSNIGITPLSNALGAEIDGVDLSQPLEKAQFEDIQKALCTYGAIGFRNQKLSHQNQIDFALRFGTLEVHPIVKGMEEYPEIIRMHKPAGTPASFGVGWHSDNSFFDKPSLGSIVYAETVPPVGGDTLFANQQLAYDMLSNGIKEMLEGLIAIHSAKDAYTSPSALEKYDSDGPISYNRSDIIEDFIEHPVVIRHPVTGKKALYVNAMFTHHFKDWTVEESKPLLEFLFAHTTREELQCRFKWEKGSLLMWDNRVVQHAALNDYVEYDRTLYRVTVNGTKLI
;
A
#
# COMPACT_ATOMS: atom_id res chain seq x y z
N MET A 1 -6.23 -21.98 3.79
CA MET A 1 -7.16 -20.93 4.32
C MET A 1 -8.55 -21.54 4.33
N GLU A 2 -9.21 -21.58 5.48
CA GLU A 2 -10.61 -21.97 5.53
C GLU A 2 -11.44 -20.90 4.84
N HIS A 3 -12.14 -21.25 3.76
CA HIS A 3 -13.09 -20.39 3.08
C HIS A 3 -14.28 -20.13 4.01
N GLN A 4 -14.24 -19.05 4.80
CA GLN A 4 -15.43 -18.57 5.47
C GLN A 4 -16.39 -18.07 4.39
N SER A 5 -17.54 -18.72 4.27
CA SER A 5 -18.65 -18.25 3.43
C SER A 5 -19.15 -16.92 4.00
N LEU A 6 -18.74 -15.81 3.38
CA LEU A 6 -19.30 -14.48 3.64
C LEU A 6 -20.59 -14.40 2.81
N SER A 7 -21.73 -14.27 3.47
CA SER A 7 -23.05 -14.51 2.85
C SER A 7 -23.57 -13.34 1.99
N ASN A 8 -22.94 -12.14 2.12
CA ASN A 8 -23.47 -10.92 1.50
C ASN A 8 -22.61 -10.40 0.33
N ILE A 9 -21.47 -11.06 0.05
CA ILE A 9 -20.54 -10.71 -1.03
C ILE A 9 -19.96 -11.96 -1.67
N GLY A 10 -19.67 -11.90 -2.99
CA GLY A 10 -18.86 -12.91 -3.67
C GLY A 10 -17.37 -12.65 -3.45
N ILE A 11 -16.55 -13.70 -3.30
CA ILE A 11 -15.10 -13.57 -3.14
C ILE A 11 -14.38 -14.54 -4.05
N THR A 12 -13.48 -13.99 -4.88
CA THR A 12 -12.61 -14.77 -5.75
C THR A 12 -11.14 -14.46 -5.39
N PRO A 13 -10.40 -15.40 -4.77
CA PRO A 13 -8.98 -15.18 -4.47
C PRO A 13 -8.13 -14.95 -5.73
N LEU A 14 -7.17 -14.00 -5.68
CA LEU A 14 -6.22 -13.73 -6.76
C LEU A 14 -5.03 -14.70 -6.72
N SER A 15 -4.58 -15.07 -5.51
CA SER A 15 -3.53 -16.07 -5.31
C SER A 15 -3.71 -16.78 -3.96
N ASN A 16 -2.94 -17.84 -3.74
CA ASN A 16 -2.91 -18.50 -2.42
C ASN A 16 -2.25 -17.64 -1.32
N ALA A 17 -1.41 -16.69 -1.70
CA ALA A 17 -0.66 -15.87 -0.75
C ALA A 17 -1.50 -14.72 -0.21
N LEU A 18 -2.22 -14.01 -1.08
CA LEU A 18 -3.03 -12.83 -0.73
C LEU A 18 -3.87 -12.39 -1.95
N GLY A 19 -4.70 -11.38 -1.70
CA GLY A 19 -5.51 -10.71 -2.71
C GLY A 19 -6.80 -11.43 -3.02
N ALA A 20 -7.90 -10.68 -3.17
CA ALA A 20 -9.18 -11.20 -3.66
C ALA A 20 -9.95 -10.14 -4.45
N GLU A 21 -10.78 -10.58 -5.38
CA GLU A 21 -11.83 -9.77 -5.99
C GLU A 21 -13.13 -9.96 -5.24
N ILE A 22 -13.86 -8.86 -5.05
CA ILE A 22 -15.14 -8.81 -4.34
C ILE A 22 -16.24 -8.51 -5.35
N ASP A 23 -17.23 -9.39 -5.40
CA ASP A 23 -18.39 -9.29 -6.27
C ASP A 23 -19.66 -9.01 -5.47
N GLY A 24 -20.72 -8.52 -6.18
CA GLY A 24 -22.03 -8.28 -5.60
C GLY A 24 -22.15 -6.98 -4.81
N VAL A 25 -21.19 -6.03 -5.02
CA VAL A 25 -21.15 -4.74 -4.32
C VAL A 25 -21.08 -3.60 -5.32
N ASP A 26 -21.98 -2.61 -5.15
CA ASP A 26 -21.92 -1.31 -5.84
C ASP A 26 -21.53 -0.24 -4.82
N LEU A 27 -20.28 0.23 -4.92
CA LEU A 27 -19.71 1.22 -4.01
C LEU A 27 -20.20 2.65 -4.29
N SER A 28 -21.02 2.87 -5.34
CA SER A 28 -21.70 4.14 -5.57
C SER A 28 -22.94 4.31 -4.69
N GLN A 29 -23.37 3.23 -4.02
CA GLN A 29 -24.53 3.18 -3.14
C GLN A 29 -24.12 3.02 -1.68
N PRO A 30 -24.94 3.45 -0.72
CA PRO A 30 -24.70 3.17 0.69
C PRO A 30 -24.63 1.66 0.94
N LEU A 31 -23.54 1.20 1.55
CA LEU A 31 -23.37 -0.20 1.92
C LEU A 31 -24.19 -0.56 3.16
N GLU A 32 -24.88 -1.68 3.12
CA GLU A 32 -25.46 -2.28 4.30
C GLU A 32 -24.39 -2.66 5.33
N LYS A 33 -24.77 -2.66 6.61
CA LYS A 33 -23.83 -2.99 7.69
C LYS A 33 -23.18 -4.37 7.51
N ALA A 34 -23.97 -5.38 7.17
CA ALA A 34 -23.50 -6.74 6.98
C ALA A 34 -22.52 -6.87 5.80
N GLN A 35 -22.80 -6.19 4.67
CA GLN A 35 -21.87 -6.16 3.53
C GLN A 35 -20.53 -5.51 3.92
N PHE A 36 -20.57 -4.40 4.65
CA PHE A 36 -19.36 -3.74 5.09
C PHE A 36 -18.53 -4.58 6.07
N GLU A 37 -19.18 -5.27 7.01
CA GLU A 37 -18.51 -6.21 7.92
C GLU A 37 -17.82 -7.36 7.15
N ASP A 38 -18.46 -7.86 6.10
CA ASP A 38 -17.88 -8.89 5.24
C ASP A 38 -16.68 -8.35 4.41
N ILE A 39 -16.75 -7.10 3.92
CA ILE A 39 -15.64 -6.43 3.26
C ILE A 39 -14.45 -6.26 4.23
N GLN A 40 -14.68 -5.84 5.47
CA GLN A 40 -13.63 -5.73 6.49
C GLN A 40 -12.97 -7.08 6.80
N LYS A 41 -13.76 -8.16 6.93
CA LYS A 41 -13.23 -9.52 7.11
C LYS A 41 -12.40 -9.96 5.90
N ALA A 42 -12.87 -9.67 4.67
CA ALA A 42 -12.15 -9.96 3.45
C ALA A 42 -10.80 -9.23 3.41
N LEU A 43 -10.76 -7.93 3.75
CA LEU A 43 -9.51 -7.17 3.83
C LEU A 43 -8.54 -7.78 4.85
N CYS A 44 -9.02 -8.12 6.05
CA CYS A 44 -8.20 -8.77 7.08
C CYS A 44 -7.69 -10.16 6.67
N THR A 45 -8.43 -10.87 5.81
CA THR A 45 -8.10 -12.23 5.37
C THR A 45 -7.12 -12.21 4.20
N TYR A 46 -7.37 -11.34 3.23
CA TYR A 46 -6.65 -11.33 1.96
C TYR A 46 -5.60 -10.21 1.83
N GLY A 47 -5.58 -9.23 2.73
CA GLY A 47 -4.64 -8.10 2.74
C GLY A 47 -4.85 -7.06 1.64
N ALA A 48 -5.34 -7.47 0.47
CA ALA A 48 -5.72 -6.60 -0.64
C ALA A 48 -7.02 -7.09 -1.27
N ILE A 49 -7.97 -6.19 -1.53
CA ILE A 49 -9.28 -6.52 -2.11
C ILE A 49 -9.62 -5.56 -3.25
N GLY A 50 -10.06 -6.13 -4.37
CA GLY A 50 -10.43 -5.40 -5.57
C GLY A 50 -11.92 -5.49 -5.87
N PHE A 51 -12.50 -4.44 -6.43
CA PHE A 51 -13.87 -4.35 -6.90
C PHE A 51 -13.85 -3.99 -8.38
N ARG A 52 -14.56 -4.72 -9.23
CA ARG A 52 -14.63 -4.46 -10.67
C ARG A 52 -15.87 -3.65 -11.04
N ASN A 53 -15.85 -3.05 -12.23
CA ASN A 53 -16.99 -2.38 -12.85
C ASN A 53 -17.65 -1.27 -12.02
N GLN A 54 -16.89 -0.62 -11.14
CA GLN A 54 -17.39 0.47 -10.32
C GLN A 54 -17.48 1.77 -11.13
N LYS A 55 -18.52 2.58 -10.85
CA LYS A 55 -18.73 3.92 -11.43
C LYS A 55 -18.83 4.92 -10.30
N LEU A 56 -17.69 5.39 -9.82
CA LEU A 56 -17.59 6.22 -8.63
C LEU A 56 -17.35 7.69 -8.97
N SER A 57 -18.05 8.57 -8.27
CA SER A 57 -17.62 9.96 -8.09
C SER A 57 -16.49 10.01 -7.03
N HIS A 58 -15.81 11.14 -6.95
CA HIS A 58 -14.83 11.38 -5.88
C HIS A 58 -15.47 11.28 -4.49
N GLN A 59 -16.71 11.77 -4.34
CA GLN A 59 -17.45 11.66 -3.08
C GLN A 59 -17.75 10.20 -2.70
N ASN A 60 -18.14 9.34 -3.67
CA ASN A 60 -18.35 7.91 -3.37
C ASN A 60 -17.07 7.23 -2.87
N GLN A 61 -15.92 7.57 -3.45
CA GLN A 61 -14.62 7.05 -3.00
C GLN A 61 -14.30 7.51 -1.57
N ILE A 62 -14.55 8.78 -1.25
CA ILE A 62 -14.40 9.36 0.09
C ILE A 62 -15.35 8.66 1.07
N ASP A 63 -16.63 8.55 0.74
CA ASP A 63 -17.66 7.96 1.61
C ASP A 63 -17.33 6.50 1.94
N PHE A 64 -16.85 5.74 0.97
CA PHE A 64 -16.37 4.37 1.19
C PHE A 64 -15.16 4.34 2.12
N ALA A 65 -14.17 5.21 1.89
CA ALA A 65 -12.96 5.26 2.68
C ALA A 65 -13.21 5.68 4.14
N LEU A 66 -14.13 6.62 4.38
CA LEU A 66 -14.54 7.07 5.73
C LEU A 66 -15.15 5.96 6.58
N ARG A 67 -15.64 4.86 5.96
CA ARG A 67 -16.12 3.68 6.70
C ARG A 67 -14.98 2.96 7.47
N PHE A 68 -13.72 3.14 7.06
CA PHE A 68 -12.55 2.51 7.68
C PHE A 68 -11.86 3.43 8.70
N GLY A 69 -12.06 4.74 8.63
CA GLY A 69 -11.44 5.72 9.53
C GLY A 69 -11.41 7.13 8.95
N THR A 70 -10.69 8.02 9.61
CA THR A 70 -10.44 9.37 9.09
C THR A 70 -9.47 9.30 7.91
N LEU A 71 -9.59 10.28 7.01
CA LEU A 71 -8.77 10.34 5.81
C LEU A 71 -7.53 11.22 6.00
N GLU A 72 -6.49 10.88 5.29
CA GLU A 72 -5.22 11.60 5.29
C GLU A 72 -5.26 12.71 4.23
N VAL A 73 -4.86 13.93 4.61
CA VAL A 73 -4.38 14.94 3.68
C VAL A 73 -2.86 14.85 3.69
N HIS A 74 -2.27 14.33 2.60
CA HIS A 74 -0.86 13.97 2.58
C HIS A 74 0.03 15.22 2.69
N PRO A 75 1.00 15.26 3.62
CA PRO A 75 1.79 16.48 3.85
C PRO A 75 2.79 16.79 2.73
N ILE A 76 3.25 15.76 1.99
CA ILE A 76 4.25 15.90 0.93
C ILE A 76 3.59 15.94 -0.45
N VAL A 77 2.62 15.06 -0.71
CA VAL A 77 1.95 14.95 -2.02
C VAL A 77 0.68 15.79 -2.04
N LYS A 78 0.56 16.68 -3.01
CA LYS A 78 -0.59 17.58 -3.11
C LYS A 78 -1.84 16.81 -3.57
N GLY A 79 -2.91 16.90 -2.78
CA GLY A 79 -4.24 16.44 -3.18
C GLY A 79 -4.92 17.36 -4.20
N MET A 80 -6.10 16.95 -4.66
CA MET A 80 -6.93 17.77 -5.56
C MET A 80 -7.45 19.02 -4.82
N GLU A 81 -7.72 20.10 -5.55
CA GLU A 81 -8.17 21.36 -4.94
C GLU A 81 -9.52 21.23 -4.24
N GLU A 82 -10.49 20.56 -4.89
CA GLU A 82 -11.83 20.35 -4.33
C GLU A 82 -11.90 19.19 -3.33
N TYR A 83 -10.96 18.25 -3.39
CA TYR A 83 -10.89 17.03 -2.56
C TYR A 83 -9.44 16.80 -2.10
N PRO A 84 -8.98 17.53 -1.07
CA PRO A 84 -7.58 17.48 -0.65
C PRO A 84 -7.12 16.10 -0.14
N GLU A 85 -8.05 15.22 0.22
CA GLU A 85 -7.79 13.83 0.61
C GLU A 85 -7.54 12.92 -0.60
N ILE A 86 -7.87 13.37 -1.83
CA ILE A 86 -7.68 12.60 -3.05
C ILE A 86 -6.40 13.03 -3.75
N ILE A 87 -5.47 12.10 -3.92
CA ILE A 87 -4.29 12.29 -4.76
C ILE A 87 -4.61 11.78 -6.16
N ARG A 88 -4.57 12.68 -7.16
CA ARG A 88 -4.63 12.31 -8.57
C ARG A 88 -3.26 11.85 -9.04
N MET A 89 -3.14 10.58 -9.39
CA MET A 89 -1.94 9.98 -9.97
C MET A 89 -2.13 9.88 -11.49
N HIS A 90 -1.64 10.91 -12.22
CA HIS A 90 -1.78 10.96 -13.67
C HIS A 90 -0.40 10.83 -14.33
N LYS A 91 -0.25 9.83 -15.19
CA LYS A 91 0.93 9.63 -16.03
C LYS A 91 0.51 9.77 -17.49
N PRO A 92 0.92 10.85 -18.18
CA PRO A 92 0.70 11.03 -19.62
C PRO A 92 1.47 9.98 -20.44
N ALA A 93 0.95 9.65 -21.61
CA ALA A 93 1.66 8.86 -22.61
C ALA A 93 3.01 9.49 -22.97
N GLY A 94 4.03 8.66 -23.17
CA GLY A 94 5.39 9.12 -23.46
C GLY A 94 6.22 9.52 -22.24
N THR A 95 5.63 9.56 -21.03
CA THR A 95 6.35 9.90 -19.80
C THR A 95 7.05 8.65 -19.23
N PRO A 96 8.39 8.63 -19.06
CA PRO A 96 9.10 7.49 -18.52
C PRO A 96 8.95 7.32 -17.00
N ALA A 97 8.70 8.43 -16.29
CA ALA A 97 8.56 8.41 -14.83
C ALA A 97 7.21 7.84 -14.39
N SER A 98 7.19 7.06 -13.33
CA SER A 98 5.99 6.55 -12.67
C SER A 98 6.11 6.64 -11.15
N PHE A 99 4.97 6.71 -10.48
CA PHE A 99 4.88 6.76 -9.02
C PHE A 99 4.75 5.36 -8.42
N GLY A 100 5.35 5.15 -7.22
CA GLY A 100 5.22 3.89 -6.47
C GLY A 100 5.96 2.71 -7.08
N VAL A 101 6.98 2.96 -7.91
CA VAL A 101 7.87 1.92 -8.44
C VAL A 101 8.83 1.47 -7.33
N GLY A 102 8.85 0.18 -7.06
CA GLY A 102 9.62 -0.41 -5.96
C GLY A 102 8.74 -0.86 -4.80
N TRP A 103 9.22 -1.85 -4.04
CA TRP A 103 8.47 -2.44 -2.95
C TRP A 103 8.42 -1.54 -1.72
N HIS A 104 7.21 -1.22 -1.25
CA HIS A 104 6.98 -0.38 -0.08
C HIS A 104 5.61 -0.65 0.57
N SER A 105 5.48 -0.19 1.81
CA SER A 105 4.20 0.08 2.47
C SER A 105 4.02 1.59 2.52
N ASP A 106 2.85 2.10 2.12
CA ASP A 106 2.59 3.55 2.08
C ASP A 106 2.82 4.19 3.45
N ASN A 107 3.50 5.33 3.42
CA ASN A 107 3.67 6.22 4.57
C ASN A 107 4.29 5.56 5.81
N SER A 108 5.11 4.52 5.63
CA SER A 108 5.79 3.85 6.74
C SER A 108 6.81 4.75 7.46
N PHE A 109 7.05 5.95 6.95
CA PHE A 109 7.86 7.00 7.58
C PHE A 109 7.04 7.97 8.46
N PHE A 110 5.76 7.71 8.73
CA PHE A 110 4.95 8.44 9.70
C PHE A 110 4.96 7.74 11.07
N ASP A 111 4.90 8.49 12.17
CA ASP A 111 4.74 7.92 13.52
C ASP A 111 3.48 7.04 13.66
N LYS A 112 2.45 7.40 12.90
CA LYS A 112 1.22 6.62 12.74
C LYS A 112 1.04 6.29 11.26
N PRO A 113 1.64 5.20 10.77
CA PRO A 113 1.52 4.83 9.36
C PRO A 113 0.07 4.61 8.94
N SER A 114 -0.21 4.84 7.67
CA SER A 114 -1.55 4.70 7.11
C SER A 114 -2.10 3.28 7.32
N LEU A 115 -3.38 3.16 7.71
CA LEU A 115 -4.06 1.87 7.78
C LEU A 115 -4.07 1.20 6.41
N GLY A 116 -4.49 1.93 5.39
CA GLY A 116 -4.62 1.38 4.06
C GLY A 116 -4.84 2.45 3.01
N SER A 117 -4.64 2.09 1.76
CA SER A 117 -4.89 2.95 0.61
C SER A 117 -6.01 2.38 -0.25
N ILE A 118 -6.83 3.26 -0.82
CA ILE A 118 -7.98 2.97 -1.68
C ILE A 118 -7.75 3.70 -2.99
N VAL A 119 -7.58 2.93 -4.07
CA VAL A 119 -7.25 3.47 -5.38
C VAL A 119 -8.35 3.13 -6.39
N TYR A 120 -8.88 4.16 -7.07
CA TYR A 120 -9.88 4.02 -8.14
C TYR A 120 -9.25 4.29 -9.50
N ALA A 121 -9.57 3.46 -10.48
CA ALA A 121 -9.01 3.53 -11.84
C ALA A 121 -9.97 4.21 -12.82
N GLU A 122 -9.61 5.42 -13.28
CA GLU A 122 -10.35 6.17 -14.31
C GLU A 122 -9.86 5.84 -15.71
N THR A 123 -8.54 5.86 -15.90
CA THR A 123 -7.89 5.54 -17.18
C THR A 123 -6.75 4.57 -16.92
N VAL A 124 -6.72 3.50 -17.68
CA VAL A 124 -5.69 2.46 -17.57
C VAL A 124 -5.17 2.09 -18.95
N PRO A 125 -3.89 1.69 -19.06
CA PRO A 125 -3.34 1.18 -20.31
C PRO A 125 -4.03 -0.14 -20.69
N PRO A 126 -4.11 -0.48 -21.99
CA PRO A 126 -4.65 -1.78 -22.44
C PRO A 126 -3.78 -2.95 -22.00
N VAL A 127 -2.48 -2.70 -21.77
CA VAL A 127 -1.47 -3.67 -21.32
C VAL A 127 -0.51 -2.97 -20.36
N GLY A 128 -0.10 -3.66 -19.30
CA GLY A 128 0.86 -3.15 -18.31
C GLY A 128 0.23 -2.24 -17.25
N GLY A 129 1.06 -1.64 -16.44
CA GLY A 129 0.65 -0.76 -15.33
C GLY A 129 0.00 -1.47 -14.14
N ASP A 130 0.20 -2.78 -14.03
CA ASP A 130 -0.33 -3.59 -12.94
C ASP A 130 0.34 -3.24 -11.59
N THR A 131 -0.26 -3.67 -10.50
CA THR A 131 0.33 -3.54 -9.17
C THR A 131 0.59 -4.93 -8.58
N LEU A 132 1.79 -5.13 -8.06
CA LEU A 132 2.19 -6.31 -7.30
C LEU A 132 1.96 -6.06 -5.82
N PHE A 133 1.55 -7.09 -5.10
CA PHE A 133 1.39 -7.09 -3.63
C PHE A 133 2.14 -8.29 -3.05
N ALA A 134 2.72 -8.13 -1.85
CA ALA A 134 3.42 -9.18 -1.12
C ALA A 134 2.95 -9.27 0.34
N ASN A 135 2.64 -10.50 0.78
CA ASN A 135 2.06 -10.79 2.09
C ASN A 135 3.13 -10.81 3.20
N GLN A 136 3.11 -9.83 4.09
CA GLN A 136 4.09 -9.67 5.14
C GLN A 136 3.82 -10.59 6.36
N GLN A 137 2.59 -11.06 6.55
CA GLN A 137 2.27 -12.08 7.56
C GLN A 137 2.84 -13.43 7.15
N LEU A 138 2.61 -13.85 5.90
CA LEU A 138 3.16 -15.09 5.37
C LEU A 138 4.69 -15.03 5.30
N ALA A 139 5.27 -13.86 4.96
CA ALA A 139 6.72 -13.65 5.00
C ALA A 139 7.27 -13.90 6.42
N TYR A 140 6.62 -13.37 7.46
CA TYR A 140 7.01 -13.67 8.85
C TYR A 140 6.87 -15.16 9.15
N ASP A 141 5.77 -15.80 8.78
CA ASP A 141 5.51 -17.22 9.07
C ASP A 141 6.55 -18.15 8.44
N MET A 142 7.09 -17.79 7.28
CA MET A 142 8.11 -18.57 6.55
C MET A 142 9.53 -18.42 7.07
N LEU A 143 9.79 -17.50 8.01
CA LEU A 143 11.10 -17.40 8.68
C LEU A 143 11.36 -18.58 9.59
N SER A 144 12.63 -18.94 9.77
CA SER A 144 13.05 -19.88 10.80
C SER A 144 12.83 -19.30 12.20
N ASN A 145 12.68 -20.18 13.21
CA ASN A 145 12.46 -19.73 14.60
C ASN A 145 13.61 -18.84 15.09
N GLY A 146 14.87 -19.17 14.78
CA GLY A 146 16.01 -18.35 15.20
C GLY A 146 15.98 -16.93 14.62
N ILE A 147 15.57 -16.77 13.35
CA ILE A 147 15.38 -15.43 12.75
C ILE A 147 14.18 -14.73 13.40
N LYS A 148 13.05 -15.41 13.61
CA LYS A 148 11.89 -14.81 14.31
C LYS A 148 12.28 -14.28 15.68
N GLU A 149 13.00 -15.09 16.49
CA GLU A 149 13.49 -14.70 17.81
C GLU A 149 14.44 -13.50 17.75
N MET A 150 15.34 -13.47 16.77
CA MET A 150 16.27 -12.35 16.58
C MET A 150 15.54 -11.05 16.20
N LEU A 151 14.50 -11.13 15.37
CA LEU A 151 13.76 -9.95 14.90
C LEU A 151 12.77 -9.40 15.93
N GLU A 152 12.30 -10.24 16.87
CA GLU A 152 11.42 -9.78 17.95
C GLU A 152 12.18 -8.84 18.89
N GLY A 153 11.70 -7.62 19.01
CA GLY A 153 12.35 -6.57 19.79
C GLY A 153 13.30 -5.66 19.00
N LEU A 154 13.63 -5.99 17.75
CA LEU A 154 14.32 -5.04 16.88
C LEU A 154 13.38 -3.90 16.46
N ILE A 155 13.93 -2.68 16.46
CA ILE A 155 13.28 -1.47 15.97
C ILE A 155 13.97 -1.06 14.67
N ALA A 156 13.19 -0.84 13.63
CA ALA A 156 13.66 -0.28 12.36
C ALA A 156 13.43 1.23 12.33
N ILE A 157 14.36 1.95 11.78
CA ILE A 157 14.27 3.38 11.52
C ILE A 157 13.78 3.58 10.09
N HIS A 158 12.67 4.29 9.93
CA HIS A 158 12.08 4.63 8.65
C HIS A 158 12.25 6.12 8.36
N SER A 159 12.51 6.47 7.09
CA SER A 159 12.65 7.85 6.63
C SER A 159 12.17 8.00 5.19
N ALA A 160 11.59 9.14 4.88
CA ALA A 160 11.23 9.53 3.53
C ALA A 160 12.42 10.15 2.75
N LYS A 161 13.53 10.46 3.42
CA LYS A 161 14.64 11.25 2.89
C LYS A 161 15.14 10.73 1.55
N ASP A 162 15.60 9.50 1.49
CA ASP A 162 16.18 8.93 0.27
C ASP A 162 15.16 8.83 -0.88
N ALA A 163 13.91 8.56 -0.55
CA ALA A 163 12.84 8.43 -1.52
C ALA A 163 12.42 9.77 -2.16
N TYR A 164 12.59 10.90 -1.46
CA TYR A 164 12.11 12.21 -1.93
C TYR A 164 13.23 13.23 -2.19
N THR A 165 14.48 13.02 -1.73
CA THR A 165 15.57 13.97 -1.90
C THR A 165 16.76 13.44 -2.73
N SER A 166 16.76 12.17 -3.11
CA SER A 166 17.79 11.64 -4.00
C SER A 166 17.77 12.33 -5.37
N PRO A 167 18.89 12.46 -6.08
CA PRO A 167 18.92 13.07 -7.41
C PRO A 167 17.90 12.45 -8.38
N SER A 168 17.75 11.14 -8.35
CA SER A 168 16.76 10.42 -9.17
C SER A 168 15.31 10.67 -8.74
N ALA A 169 15.07 10.98 -7.47
CA ALA A 169 13.76 11.40 -6.98
C ALA A 169 13.45 12.82 -7.45
N LEU A 170 14.38 13.75 -7.31
CA LEU A 170 14.21 15.15 -7.72
C LEU A 170 13.90 15.28 -9.22
N GLU A 171 14.54 14.47 -10.08
CA GLU A 171 14.21 14.40 -11.51
C GLU A 171 12.78 13.92 -11.79
N LYS A 172 12.24 13.04 -10.95
CA LYS A 172 10.85 12.54 -11.07
C LYS A 172 9.81 13.55 -10.57
N TYR A 173 10.21 14.45 -9.68
CA TYR A 173 9.34 15.32 -8.91
C TYR A 173 9.38 16.79 -9.36
N ASP A 174 10.01 17.07 -10.49
CA ASP A 174 9.97 18.40 -11.10
C ASP A 174 8.55 18.77 -11.54
N SER A 175 8.28 20.07 -11.69
CA SER A 175 6.95 20.71 -11.78
C SER A 175 5.95 20.09 -12.77
N ASP A 176 6.41 19.33 -13.76
CA ASP A 176 5.60 18.66 -14.78
C ASP A 176 5.46 17.13 -14.59
N GLY A 177 5.85 16.61 -13.44
CA GLY A 177 5.74 15.20 -13.11
C GLY A 177 4.29 14.73 -12.88
N PRO A 178 4.07 13.40 -12.80
CA PRO A 178 2.74 12.80 -12.60
C PRO A 178 2.07 13.17 -11.29
N ILE A 179 2.79 13.80 -10.35
CA ILE A 179 2.32 14.20 -9.02
C ILE A 179 2.99 15.50 -8.61
N SER A 180 2.20 16.42 -8.02
CA SER A 180 2.72 17.66 -7.44
C SER A 180 3.11 17.43 -5.98
N TYR A 181 4.26 18.02 -5.58
CA TYR A 181 4.83 17.88 -4.23
C TYR A 181 4.85 19.20 -3.48
N ASN A 182 4.64 19.11 -2.17
CA ASN A 182 4.93 20.18 -1.22
C ASN A 182 6.25 19.89 -0.53
N ARG A 183 7.07 20.91 -0.27
CA ARG A 183 8.18 20.76 0.67
C ARG A 183 7.61 20.59 2.08
N SER A 184 8.05 19.54 2.76
CA SER A 184 7.63 19.24 4.13
C SER A 184 8.83 18.81 4.97
N ASP A 185 8.93 19.32 6.17
CA ASP A 185 10.03 18.99 7.11
C ASP A 185 10.01 17.51 7.51
N ILE A 186 8.85 16.85 7.41
CA ILE A 186 8.69 15.42 7.70
C ILE A 186 9.59 14.51 6.83
N ILE A 187 10.09 15.01 5.70
CA ILE A 187 11.03 14.27 4.84
C ILE A 187 12.34 13.97 5.56
N GLU A 188 12.75 14.85 6.48
CA GLU A 188 13.99 14.72 7.26
C GLU A 188 13.83 13.89 8.53
N ASP A 189 12.62 13.47 8.86
CA ASP A 189 12.33 12.71 10.07
C ASP A 189 12.82 11.27 9.97
N PHE A 190 13.26 10.73 11.12
CA PHE A 190 13.60 9.33 11.33
C PHE A 190 12.65 8.74 12.36
N ILE A 191 11.77 7.85 11.90
CA ILE A 191 10.67 7.30 12.70
C ILE A 191 10.95 5.85 13.07
N GLU A 192 10.68 5.51 14.33
CA GLU A 192 10.89 4.18 14.89
C GLU A 192 9.65 3.30 14.73
N HIS A 193 9.83 2.09 14.14
CA HIS A 193 8.80 1.06 14.10
C HIS A 193 9.37 -0.31 14.50
N PRO A 194 8.58 -1.17 15.16
CA PRO A 194 8.98 -2.55 15.35
C PRO A 194 9.20 -3.25 14.00
N VAL A 195 10.25 -4.05 13.87
CA VAL A 195 10.50 -4.90 12.68
C VAL A 195 9.39 -5.94 12.52
N VAL A 196 8.90 -6.46 13.65
CA VAL A 196 7.76 -7.38 13.71
C VAL A 196 6.61 -6.70 14.42
N ILE A 197 5.53 -6.45 13.69
CA ILE A 197 4.31 -5.85 14.23
C ILE A 197 3.23 -6.90 14.45
N ARG A 198 2.27 -6.58 15.31
CA ARG A 198 1.06 -7.37 15.51
C ARG A 198 -0.13 -6.64 14.90
N HIS A 199 -0.82 -7.30 13.96
CA HIS A 199 -2.02 -6.72 13.35
C HIS A 199 -3.13 -6.54 14.39
N PRO A 200 -3.69 -5.32 14.57
CA PRO A 200 -4.56 -5.01 15.71
C PRO A 200 -5.90 -5.76 15.71
N VAL A 201 -6.37 -6.22 14.55
CA VAL A 201 -7.66 -6.94 14.44
C VAL A 201 -7.44 -8.46 14.48
N THR A 202 -6.48 -8.98 13.72
CA THR A 202 -6.27 -10.44 13.59
C THR A 202 -5.32 -11.01 14.64
N GLY A 203 -4.51 -10.17 15.29
CA GLY A 203 -3.46 -10.58 16.21
C GLY A 203 -2.26 -11.27 15.54
N LYS A 204 -2.28 -11.50 14.24
CA LYS A 204 -1.18 -12.14 13.50
C LYS A 204 0.03 -11.21 13.43
N LYS A 205 1.22 -11.79 13.46
CA LYS A 205 2.48 -11.07 13.28
C LYS A 205 2.77 -10.84 11.79
N ALA A 206 3.40 -9.71 11.48
CA ALA A 206 3.83 -9.35 10.13
C ALA A 206 5.22 -8.68 10.21
N LEU A 207 6.02 -8.82 9.16
CA LEU A 207 7.23 -8.04 8.98
C LEU A 207 6.87 -6.61 8.56
N TYR A 208 7.53 -5.61 9.16
CA TYR A 208 7.28 -4.21 8.84
C TYR A 208 8.60 -3.49 8.49
N VAL A 209 9.22 -3.95 7.41
CA VAL A 209 10.40 -3.35 6.78
C VAL A 209 10.22 -3.34 5.28
N ASN A 210 10.67 -2.30 4.59
CA ASN A 210 10.60 -2.20 3.13
C ASN A 210 11.81 -1.45 2.56
N ALA A 211 12.15 -1.75 1.32
CA ALA A 211 13.36 -1.21 0.68
C ALA A 211 13.31 0.30 0.40
N MET A 212 12.09 0.90 0.36
CA MET A 212 11.94 2.31 0.01
C MET A 212 12.16 3.25 1.20
N PHE A 213 11.72 2.85 2.40
CA PHE A 213 11.70 3.73 3.56
C PHE A 213 12.47 3.22 4.78
N THR A 214 12.84 1.92 4.86
CA THR A 214 13.61 1.41 5.99
C THR A 214 15.09 1.70 5.79
N HIS A 215 15.67 2.50 6.69
CA HIS A 215 17.04 3.01 6.59
C HIS A 215 18.06 2.13 7.35
N HIS A 216 17.83 1.86 8.63
CA HIS A 216 18.71 1.03 9.48
C HIS A 216 17.94 0.52 10.71
N PHE A 217 18.57 -0.33 11.54
CA PHE A 217 18.01 -0.70 12.84
C PHE A 217 18.47 0.28 13.91
N LYS A 218 17.59 0.58 14.86
CA LYS A 218 17.91 1.43 16.00
C LYS A 218 19.18 0.91 16.73
N ASP A 219 20.06 1.83 17.09
CA ASP A 219 21.33 1.57 17.76
C ASP A 219 22.35 0.74 16.96
N TRP A 220 22.08 0.49 15.67
CA TRP A 220 23.03 -0.08 14.72
C TRP A 220 23.49 0.99 13.71
N THR A 221 24.70 0.82 13.18
CA THR A 221 25.10 1.61 12.01
C THR A 221 24.36 1.15 10.75
N VAL A 222 24.38 1.98 9.72
CA VAL A 222 23.82 1.63 8.40
C VAL A 222 24.54 0.40 7.82
N GLU A 223 25.86 0.34 7.96
CA GLU A 223 26.71 -0.76 7.48
C GLU A 223 26.39 -2.07 8.18
N GLU A 224 26.18 -2.05 9.50
CA GLU A 224 25.82 -3.24 10.28
C GLU A 224 24.38 -3.72 9.96
N SER A 225 23.47 -2.79 9.69
CA SER A 225 22.08 -3.09 9.36
C SER A 225 21.91 -3.71 7.97
N LYS A 226 22.77 -3.30 7.03
CA LYS A 226 22.62 -3.60 5.61
C LYS A 226 22.47 -5.09 5.29
N PRO A 227 23.31 -6.02 5.78
CA PRO A 227 23.19 -7.43 5.43
C PRO A 227 21.84 -8.06 5.84
N LEU A 228 21.34 -7.68 7.03
CA LEU A 228 20.05 -8.20 7.51
C LEU A 228 18.87 -7.55 6.76
N LEU A 229 18.93 -6.26 6.48
CA LEU A 229 17.90 -5.58 5.69
C LEU A 229 17.83 -6.13 4.26
N GLU A 230 18.96 -6.35 3.58
CA GLU A 230 18.99 -6.95 2.25
C GLU A 230 18.36 -8.35 2.24
N PHE A 231 18.67 -9.17 3.24
CA PHE A 231 18.01 -10.47 3.41
C PHE A 231 16.51 -10.31 3.59
N LEU A 232 16.04 -9.40 4.46
CA LEU A 232 14.63 -9.18 4.73
C LEU A 232 13.90 -8.63 3.50
N PHE A 233 14.48 -7.68 2.78
CA PHE A 233 13.88 -7.12 1.56
C PHE A 233 13.70 -8.18 0.47
N ALA A 234 14.71 -9.02 0.26
CA ALA A 234 14.62 -10.15 -0.67
C ALA A 234 13.58 -11.19 -0.20
N HIS A 235 13.55 -11.49 1.11
CA HIS A 235 12.63 -12.47 1.68
C HIS A 235 11.17 -12.02 1.62
N THR A 236 10.87 -10.75 1.96
CA THR A 236 9.51 -10.20 2.03
C THR A 236 8.83 -10.03 0.68
N THR A 237 9.61 -10.09 -0.41
CA THR A 237 9.15 -9.89 -1.78
C THR A 237 9.33 -11.10 -2.69
N ARG A 238 9.47 -12.29 -2.12
CA ARG A 238 9.58 -13.56 -2.88
C ARG A 238 8.32 -13.82 -3.70
N GLU A 239 8.46 -14.47 -4.84
CA GLU A 239 7.35 -14.70 -5.78
C GLU A 239 6.18 -15.46 -5.15
N GLU A 240 6.44 -16.45 -4.28
CA GLU A 240 5.41 -17.22 -3.59
C GLU A 240 4.59 -16.43 -2.57
N LEU A 241 5.04 -15.22 -2.21
CA LEU A 241 4.33 -14.28 -1.33
C LEU A 241 3.45 -13.30 -2.10
N GLN A 242 3.48 -13.33 -3.42
CA GLN A 242 2.91 -12.26 -4.24
C GLN A 242 1.55 -12.60 -4.82
N CYS A 243 0.80 -11.55 -5.12
CA CYS A 243 -0.24 -11.53 -6.15
C CYS A 243 -0.04 -10.33 -7.07
N ARG A 244 -0.65 -10.41 -8.26
CA ARG A 244 -0.65 -9.35 -9.27
C ARG A 244 -2.08 -8.90 -9.50
N PHE A 245 -2.35 -7.62 -9.36
CA PHE A 245 -3.62 -7.01 -9.70
C PHE A 245 -3.52 -6.29 -11.03
N LYS A 246 -4.26 -6.81 -12.00
CA LYS A 246 -4.42 -6.17 -13.31
C LYS A 246 -5.51 -5.11 -13.22
N TRP A 247 -5.15 -3.88 -13.54
CA TRP A 247 -6.11 -2.77 -13.56
C TRP A 247 -7.04 -2.83 -14.76
N GLU A 248 -8.29 -2.52 -14.52
CA GLU A 248 -9.31 -2.26 -15.53
C GLU A 248 -9.99 -0.94 -15.19
N LYS A 249 -10.51 -0.23 -16.22
CA LYS A 249 -11.29 0.99 -15.97
C LYS A 249 -12.47 0.67 -15.05
N GLY A 250 -12.65 1.49 -14.01
CA GLY A 250 -13.66 1.26 -12.99
C GLY A 250 -13.28 0.21 -11.95
N SER A 251 -12.01 -0.24 -11.90
CA SER A 251 -11.52 -1.01 -10.75
C SER A 251 -11.33 -0.09 -9.55
N LEU A 252 -11.77 -0.53 -8.37
CA LEU A 252 -11.32 0.02 -7.10
C LEU A 252 -10.54 -1.07 -6.37
N LEU A 253 -9.39 -0.72 -5.82
CA LEU A 253 -8.54 -1.62 -5.05
C LEU A 253 -8.23 -0.98 -3.70
N MET A 254 -8.36 -1.76 -2.63
CA MET A 254 -7.97 -1.40 -1.27
C MET A 254 -6.96 -2.41 -0.74
N TRP A 255 -5.95 -1.94 -0.01
CA TRP A 255 -5.01 -2.81 0.70
C TRP A 255 -4.70 -2.30 2.11
N ASP A 256 -4.31 -3.23 2.98
CA ASP A 256 -3.91 -2.96 4.34
C ASP A 256 -2.37 -2.81 4.42
N ASN A 257 -1.90 -1.58 4.59
CA ASN A 257 -0.47 -1.24 4.62
C ASN A 257 0.30 -1.88 5.78
N ARG A 258 -0.40 -2.40 6.77
CA ARG A 258 0.22 -3.07 7.93
C ARG A 258 0.64 -4.51 7.62
N VAL A 259 0.07 -5.11 6.57
CA VAL A 259 0.29 -6.53 6.25
C VAL A 259 0.69 -6.80 4.81
N VAL A 260 0.75 -5.75 3.96
CA VAL A 260 1.24 -5.90 2.60
C VAL A 260 2.29 -4.85 2.24
N GLN A 261 3.24 -5.23 1.41
CA GLN A 261 4.00 -4.31 0.56
C GLN A 261 3.42 -4.35 -0.84
N HIS A 262 3.62 -3.28 -1.59
CA HIS A 262 3.21 -3.22 -2.98
C HIS A 262 4.24 -2.52 -3.87
N ALA A 263 4.14 -2.77 -5.17
CA ALA A 263 4.99 -2.15 -6.19
C ALA A 263 4.19 -1.95 -7.48
N ALA A 264 4.19 -0.73 -8.01
CA ALA A 264 3.60 -0.43 -9.32
C ALA A 264 4.56 -0.83 -10.44
N LEU A 265 4.07 -1.49 -11.47
CA LEU A 265 4.84 -1.77 -12.68
C LEU A 265 4.81 -0.56 -13.62
N ASN A 266 5.98 -0.19 -14.16
CA ASN A 266 6.14 0.91 -15.09
C ASN A 266 6.49 0.40 -16.49
N ASP A 267 5.63 -0.44 -17.03
CA ASP A 267 5.78 -1.16 -18.31
C ASP A 267 4.77 -0.70 -19.38
N TYR A 268 4.33 0.59 -19.33
CA TYR A 268 3.27 1.16 -20.16
C TYR A 268 3.61 2.61 -20.62
N VAL A 269 4.82 2.86 -21.10
CA VAL A 269 5.31 4.21 -21.43
C VAL A 269 4.44 4.89 -22.48
N GLU A 270 3.93 4.14 -23.47
CA GLU A 270 3.13 4.67 -24.59
C GLU A 270 1.69 5.04 -24.22
N TYR A 271 1.24 4.76 -22.99
CA TYR A 271 -0.17 4.91 -22.62
C TYR A 271 -0.38 5.88 -21.46
N ASP A 272 -1.53 6.56 -21.47
CA ASP A 272 -2.03 7.32 -20.32
C ASP A 272 -2.49 6.39 -19.20
N ARG A 273 -2.28 6.83 -17.95
CA ARG A 273 -2.85 6.20 -16.76
C ARG A 273 -3.29 7.26 -15.77
N THR A 274 -4.55 7.19 -15.33
CA THR A 274 -5.10 8.07 -14.28
C THR A 274 -5.76 7.25 -13.21
N LEU A 275 -5.23 7.34 -11.99
CA LEU A 275 -5.78 6.74 -10.79
C LEU A 275 -6.02 7.82 -9.74
N TYR A 276 -6.98 7.60 -8.85
CA TYR A 276 -7.29 8.46 -7.72
C TYR A 276 -7.08 7.68 -6.42
N ARG A 277 -6.20 8.17 -5.54
CA ARG A 277 -5.88 7.52 -4.26
C ARG A 277 -6.45 8.31 -3.10
N VAL A 278 -7.14 7.62 -2.19
CA VAL A 278 -7.51 8.07 -0.86
C VAL A 278 -6.77 7.19 0.15
N THR A 279 -6.24 7.79 1.19
CA THR A 279 -5.49 7.08 2.24
C THR A 279 -6.23 7.20 3.58
N VAL A 280 -6.42 6.08 4.26
CA VAL A 280 -7.04 6.03 5.59
C VAL A 280 -5.96 6.13 6.65
N ASN A 281 -6.14 7.06 7.59
CA ASN A 281 -5.21 7.23 8.71
C ASN A 281 -5.12 5.95 9.56
N GLY A 282 -3.91 5.64 9.97
CA GLY A 282 -3.65 4.51 10.86
C GLY A 282 -3.40 4.91 12.31
N THR A 283 -2.87 3.98 13.05
CA THR A 283 -2.50 4.13 14.45
C THR A 283 -1.03 3.74 14.65
N LYS A 284 -0.47 4.07 15.80
CA LYS A 284 0.86 3.62 16.15
C LYS A 284 0.94 2.09 16.12
N LEU A 285 2.01 1.57 15.55
CA LEU A 285 2.26 0.12 15.45
C LEU A 285 2.76 -0.45 16.79
N ILE A 286 2.38 -1.68 17.07
CA ILE A 286 2.74 -2.42 18.28
C ILE A 286 3.24 -3.83 17.96
#